data_7271d23e8c3f680121774a98568719aa
#
_entry.id   7271d23e8c3f680121774a98568719aa
#
_cell.length_a   1.000
_cell.length_b   1.000
_cell.length_c   1.000
_cell.angle_alpha   90.00
_cell.angle_beta   90.00
_cell.angle_gamma   90.00
#
_symmetry.space_group_name_H-M   'P 1'
#
loop_
_entity.id
_entity.type
_entity.pdbx_description
1 polymer ?
#
loop_
_entity_poly.entity_id
_entity_poly.type
_entity_poly.pdbx_seq_one_letter_code
_entity_poly.pdbx_strand_id
1 'polypeptide(L)'
;MTTTTVIQPVHAAPSRKPFYKDLSVLVLIAIAIGIVLGYADPKLAVEMQPLGTAFIKMIRSVIGLIIFFTVVSGIGSMQSMGKVGRIGGTALVYFFVLSTFALLVGLLVGLYAEPGAGFNVEVAKLDPKAIATYAGAAKQMGVVDFLMAIIPVTVVDAFAKGDILSVVFVSVFFGVVLARIGDKGKPVRDLVDAATKWVFGVINLMMWLAPLGAFGAMAFTIGRYGLASLGPLAKLIGVFYLTNLVFLVVVFGLIAWASGFSFAKFLLYIKEEILIVFGTSSSDSGLPGLMAKVEYLGVSKSVVGLIVPTSYIFNTVGSSIYMTMAALFVAQATNTPLTTPELVAIFAVAILTSKGASGVTGASFIALVATLAIVPTIPVAGMGLILGIDRIMSVPRALMNMIGAGLAAPVLAKIAGELDEQKLHDVLDGKVKFESYRAG
;
A
#
# COMPACT_ATOMS: atom_id res chain seq x y z
N MET A 1 -43.88 -23.61 -30.69
CA MET A 1 -42.53 -23.68 -30.10
C MET A 1 -42.53 -22.73 -28.91
N THR A 2 -42.70 -23.30 -27.73
CA THR A 2 -42.79 -22.62 -26.43
C THR A 2 -41.38 -22.45 -25.89
N THR A 3 -40.88 -21.20 -25.89
CA THR A 3 -39.58 -20.86 -25.31
C THR A 3 -39.70 -20.84 -23.77
N THR A 4 -39.14 -21.88 -23.15
CA THR A 4 -39.04 -21.96 -21.69
C THR A 4 -37.92 -21.05 -21.24
N THR A 5 -38.29 -19.93 -20.61
CA THR A 5 -37.34 -19.02 -19.96
C THR A 5 -36.81 -19.70 -18.68
N VAL A 6 -35.57 -20.15 -18.70
CA VAL A 6 -34.91 -20.67 -17.50
C VAL A 6 -34.55 -19.50 -16.60
N ILE A 7 -35.29 -19.35 -15.50
CA ILE A 7 -34.97 -18.41 -14.43
C ILE A 7 -33.75 -18.95 -13.69
N GLN A 8 -32.57 -18.33 -13.90
CA GLN A 8 -31.39 -18.65 -13.10
C GLN A 8 -31.54 -18.11 -11.67
N PRO A 9 -31.04 -18.82 -10.65
CA PRO A 9 -31.19 -18.42 -9.26
C PRO A 9 -30.45 -17.10 -9.01
N VAL A 10 -31.16 -16.17 -8.40
CA VAL A 10 -30.61 -14.92 -7.86
C VAL A 10 -29.48 -15.28 -6.90
N HIS A 11 -28.24 -14.97 -7.24
CA HIS A 11 -27.15 -15.05 -6.28
C HIS A 11 -27.52 -14.16 -5.09
N ALA A 12 -27.71 -14.80 -3.93
CA ALA A 12 -27.96 -14.12 -2.69
C ALA A 12 -26.88 -13.05 -2.47
N ALA A 13 -27.30 -11.83 -2.13
CA ALA A 13 -26.42 -10.77 -1.73
C ALA A 13 -25.42 -11.31 -0.70
N PRO A 14 -24.10 -10.97 -0.76
CA PRO A 14 -23.12 -11.48 0.18
C PRO A 14 -23.64 -11.21 1.58
N SER A 15 -23.84 -12.27 2.38
CA SER A 15 -24.31 -12.19 3.74
C SER A 15 -23.38 -11.24 4.50
N ARG A 16 -23.90 -10.12 5.01
CA ARG A 16 -23.12 -9.18 5.83
C ARG A 16 -22.57 -10.00 6.99
N LYS A 17 -21.23 -10.18 6.98
CA LYS A 17 -20.55 -10.80 8.12
C LYS A 17 -20.93 -10.02 9.36
N PRO A 18 -21.25 -10.68 10.49
CA PRO A 18 -21.58 -9.98 11.72
C PRO A 18 -20.45 -8.99 12.05
N PHE A 19 -20.80 -7.80 12.44
CA PHE A 19 -19.91 -6.68 12.75
C PHE A 19 -18.71 -7.09 13.65
N TYR A 20 -18.94 -7.99 14.62
CA TYR A 20 -17.90 -8.51 15.54
C TYR A 20 -16.92 -9.51 14.89
N LYS A 21 -17.12 -9.90 13.63
CA LYS A 21 -16.17 -10.73 12.84
C LYS A 21 -15.36 -9.91 11.84
N ASP A 22 -15.56 -8.59 11.81
CA ASP A 22 -14.74 -7.70 10.98
C ASP A 22 -13.39 -7.50 11.65
N LEU A 23 -12.32 -7.80 10.90
CA LEU A 23 -10.94 -7.66 11.39
C LEU A 23 -10.64 -6.22 11.84
N SER A 24 -11.22 -5.21 11.17
CA SER A 24 -11.04 -3.81 11.55
C SER A 24 -11.60 -3.53 12.94
N VAL A 25 -12.77 -4.05 13.21
CA VAL A 25 -13.44 -3.92 14.52
C VAL A 25 -12.64 -4.64 15.60
N LEU A 26 -12.18 -5.86 15.32
CA LEU A 26 -11.35 -6.62 16.27
C LEU A 26 -10.04 -5.88 16.60
N VAL A 27 -9.39 -5.27 15.62
CA VAL A 27 -8.17 -4.47 15.82
C VAL A 27 -8.48 -3.23 16.66
N LEU A 28 -9.57 -2.50 16.39
CA LEU A 28 -9.97 -1.33 17.19
C LEU A 28 -10.28 -1.69 18.64
N ILE A 29 -11.01 -2.80 18.86
CA ILE A 29 -11.27 -3.33 20.21
C ILE A 29 -9.95 -3.69 20.90
N ALA A 30 -9.04 -4.38 20.21
CA ALA A 30 -7.75 -4.77 20.72
C ALA A 30 -6.89 -3.54 21.12
N ILE A 31 -6.91 -2.49 20.30
CA ILE A 31 -6.26 -1.21 20.62
C ILE A 31 -6.86 -0.60 21.89
N ALA A 32 -8.20 -0.52 21.98
CA ALA A 32 -8.88 0.03 23.15
C ALA A 32 -8.53 -0.75 24.43
N ILE A 33 -8.56 -2.09 24.38
CA ILE A 33 -8.14 -2.94 25.50
C ILE A 33 -6.68 -2.70 25.85
N GLY A 34 -5.78 -2.56 24.86
CA GLY A 34 -4.37 -2.25 25.07
C GLY A 34 -4.15 -0.91 25.77
N ILE A 35 -4.91 0.13 25.37
CA ILE A 35 -4.89 1.45 26.05
C ILE A 35 -5.33 1.33 27.49
N VAL A 36 -6.45 0.63 27.75
CA VAL A 36 -6.98 0.43 29.12
C VAL A 36 -5.98 -0.33 29.98
N LEU A 37 -5.39 -1.41 29.48
CA LEU A 37 -4.36 -2.17 30.20
C LEU A 37 -3.13 -1.31 30.47
N GLY A 38 -2.66 -0.54 29.48
CA GLY A 38 -1.50 0.34 29.62
C GLY A 38 -1.69 1.41 30.69
N TYR A 39 -2.92 1.88 30.86
CA TYR A 39 -3.27 2.84 31.91
C TYR A 39 -3.44 2.18 33.28
N ALA A 40 -4.17 1.04 33.34
CA ALA A 40 -4.52 0.38 34.59
C ALA A 40 -3.35 -0.37 35.25
N ASP A 41 -2.54 -1.08 34.46
CA ASP A 41 -1.36 -1.82 34.91
C ASP A 41 -0.19 -1.62 33.95
N PRO A 42 0.58 -0.54 34.10
CA PRO A 42 1.72 -0.24 33.24
C PRO A 42 2.80 -1.34 33.23
N LYS A 43 2.98 -2.06 34.35
CA LYS A 43 3.99 -3.14 34.44
C LYS A 43 3.63 -4.31 33.54
N LEU A 44 2.41 -4.82 33.71
CA LEU A 44 1.90 -5.92 32.87
C LEU A 44 1.80 -5.50 31.39
N ALA A 45 1.41 -4.27 31.13
CA ALA A 45 1.29 -3.76 29.77
C ALA A 45 2.64 -3.72 29.01
N VAL A 46 3.74 -3.39 29.70
CA VAL A 46 5.08 -3.41 29.10
C VAL A 46 5.50 -4.84 28.74
N GLU A 47 5.09 -5.84 29.52
CA GLU A 47 5.37 -7.25 29.22
C GLU A 47 4.63 -7.77 27.96
N MET A 48 3.65 -7.03 27.44
CA MET A 48 2.93 -7.38 26.20
C MET A 48 3.71 -7.02 24.91
N GLN A 49 4.85 -6.35 25.01
CA GLN A 49 5.72 -6.01 23.87
C GLN A 49 6.01 -7.19 22.93
N PRO A 50 6.28 -8.42 23.43
CA PRO A 50 6.57 -9.55 22.55
C PRO A 50 5.47 -9.86 21.54
N LEU A 51 4.20 -9.60 21.84
CA LEU A 51 3.08 -9.84 20.93
C LEU A 51 3.18 -8.95 19.68
N GLY A 52 3.45 -7.66 19.86
CA GLY A 52 3.70 -6.73 18.76
C GLY A 52 4.95 -7.11 17.95
N THR A 53 6.04 -7.42 18.65
CA THR A 53 7.31 -7.81 18.03
C THR A 53 7.18 -9.11 17.24
N ALA A 54 6.47 -10.12 17.76
CA ALA A 54 6.24 -11.39 17.09
C ALA A 54 5.43 -11.18 15.79
N PHE A 55 4.39 -10.35 15.83
CA PHE A 55 3.62 -10.01 14.65
C PHE A 55 4.49 -9.35 13.57
N ILE A 56 5.32 -8.36 13.94
CA ILE A 56 6.25 -7.71 13.00
C ILE A 56 7.23 -8.71 12.41
N LYS A 57 7.83 -9.60 13.22
CA LYS A 57 8.75 -10.64 12.74
C LYS A 57 8.09 -11.59 11.75
N MET A 58 6.86 -12.00 12.06
CA MET A 58 6.07 -12.88 11.19
C MET A 58 5.81 -12.24 9.84
N ILE A 59 5.38 -10.98 9.82
CA ILE A 59 5.19 -10.23 8.59
C ILE A 59 6.50 -10.11 7.79
N ARG A 60 7.62 -9.79 8.45
CA ARG A 60 8.95 -9.69 7.81
C ARG A 60 9.35 -10.98 7.08
N SER A 61 8.98 -12.14 7.58
CA SER A 61 9.38 -13.43 7.00
C SER A 61 8.88 -13.67 5.58
N VAL A 62 7.80 -12.98 5.16
CA VAL A 62 7.19 -13.15 3.83
C VAL A 62 7.39 -11.96 2.89
N ILE A 63 8.03 -10.87 3.37
CA ILE A 63 8.21 -9.63 2.60
C ILE A 63 8.92 -9.88 1.27
N GLY A 64 10.04 -10.60 1.29
CA GLY A 64 10.82 -10.86 0.09
C GLY A 64 10.01 -11.59 -0.98
N LEU A 65 9.22 -12.59 -0.58
CA LEU A 65 8.35 -13.34 -1.50
C LEU A 65 7.27 -12.47 -2.14
N ILE A 66 6.65 -11.60 -1.33
CA ILE A 66 5.62 -10.68 -1.83
C ILE A 66 6.19 -9.77 -2.89
N ILE A 67 7.31 -9.09 -2.57
CA ILE A 67 7.96 -8.15 -3.48
C ILE A 67 8.35 -8.87 -4.77
N PHE A 68 8.97 -10.04 -4.65
CA PHE A 68 9.40 -10.80 -5.81
C PHE A 68 8.23 -11.14 -6.74
N PHE A 69 7.22 -11.84 -6.24
CA PHE A 69 6.12 -12.28 -7.08
C PHE A 69 5.28 -11.12 -7.64
N THR A 70 5.04 -10.07 -6.87
CA THR A 70 4.27 -8.90 -7.35
C THR A 70 5.01 -8.12 -8.42
N VAL A 71 6.31 -7.87 -8.26
CA VAL A 71 7.12 -7.17 -9.25
C VAL A 71 7.29 -8.00 -10.52
N VAL A 72 7.60 -9.31 -10.39
CA VAL A 72 7.74 -10.22 -11.54
C VAL A 72 6.44 -10.37 -12.30
N SER A 73 5.30 -10.55 -11.61
CA SER A 73 3.96 -10.60 -12.23
C SER A 73 3.65 -9.29 -12.96
N GLY A 74 3.83 -8.14 -12.28
CA GLY A 74 3.55 -6.83 -12.85
C GLY A 74 4.35 -6.53 -14.11
N ILE A 75 5.66 -6.75 -14.09
CA ILE A 75 6.53 -6.53 -15.27
C ILE A 75 6.31 -7.62 -16.31
N GLY A 76 6.20 -8.88 -15.88
CA GLY A 76 6.04 -10.04 -16.77
C GLY A 76 4.72 -10.08 -17.53
N SER A 77 3.67 -9.41 -17.03
CA SER A 77 2.38 -9.30 -17.71
C SER A 77 2.37 -8.33 -18.90
N MET A 78 3.42 -7.55 -19.08
CA MET A 78 3.55 -6.53 -20.14
C MET A 78 3.97 -7.16 -21.48
N GLN A 79 3.03 -7.88 -22.13
CA GLN A 79 3.37 -8.83 -23.19
C GLN A 79 3.39 -8.35 -24.62
N SER A 80 2.82 -7.25 -24.98
CA SER A 80 2.73 -6.88 -26.40
C SER A 80 3.45 -5.58 -26.69
N MET A 81 4.45 -5.65 -27.54
CA MET A 81 5.25 -4.51 -27.99
C MET A 81 4.51 -3.57 -28.95
N GLY A 82 3.25 -3.81 -29.24
CA GLY A 82 2.44 -2.97 -30.10
C GLY A 82 1.77 -1.79 -29.37
N LYS A 83 0.53 -1.48 -29.75
CA LYS A 83 -0.29 -0.40 -29.17
C LYS A 83 -0.40 -0.53 -27.64
N VAL A 84 -0.53 -1.76 -27.14
CA VAL A 84 -0.62 -2.09 -25.71
C VAL A 84 0.70 -1.79 -24.97
N GLY A 85 1.85 -2.04 -25.59
CA GLY A 85 3.14 -1.71 -25.01
C GLY A 85 3.33 -0.19 -24.85
N ARG A 86 2.87 0.61 -25.81
CA ARG A 86 2.90 2.07 -25.73
C ARG A 86 1.98 2.60 -24.60
N ILE A 87 0.76 2.06 -24.48
CA ILE A 87 -0.18 2.43 -23.41
C ILE A 87 0.39 2.01 -22.05
N GLY A 88 0.90 0.79 -21.93
CA GLY A 88 1.53 0.28 -20.72
C GLY A 88 2.74 1.10 -20.29
N GLY A 89 3.62 1.47 -21.24
CA GLY A 89 4.75 2.35 -20.97
C GLY A 89 4.33 3.73 -20.48
N THR A 90 3.33 4.34 -21.11
CA THR A 90 2.78 5.63 -20.67
C THR A 90 2.14 5.51 -19.27
N ALA A 91 1.45 4.41 -19.01
CA ALA A 91 0.86 4.13 -17.70
C ALA A 91 1.92 4.02 -16.60
N LEU A 92 3.01 3.30 -16.86
CA LEU A 92 4.10 3.16 -15.89
C LEU A 92 4.73 4.52 -15.56
N VAL A 93 4.99 5.35 -16.59
CA VAL A 93 5.51 6.71 -16.37
C VAL A 93 4.52 7.53 -15.53
N TYR A 94 3.23 7.49 -15.88
CA TYR A 94 2.18 8.17 -15.11
C TYR A 94 2.15 7.73 -13.65
N PHE A 95 2.15 6.42 -13.38
CA PHE A 95 2.12 5.89 -12.03
C PHE A 95 3.38 6.22 -11.25
N PHE A 96 4.53 6.16 -11.92
CA PHE A 96 5.81 6.49 -11.30
C PHE A 96 5.86 7.97 -10.90
N VAL A 97 5.51 8.87 -11.79
CA VAL A 97 5.47 10.32 -11.53
C VAL A 97 4.50 10.64 -10.41
N LEU A 98 3.27 10.10 -10.48
CA LEU A 98 2.24 10.40 -9.48
C LEU A 98 2.60 9.88 -8.09
N SER A 99 3.11 8.64 -8.00
CA SER A 99 3.51 8.07 -6.71
C SER A 99 4.80 8.71 -6.15
N THR A 100 5.73 9.14 -7.02
CA THR A 100 6.90 9.92 -6.59
C THR A 100 6.49 11.29 -6.06
N PHE A 101 5.54 11.94 -6.72
CA PHE A 101 4.97 13.19 -6.21
C PHE A 101 4.25 12.99 -4.87
N ALA A 102 3.53 11.90 -4.70
CA ALA A 102 2.87 11.54 -3.44
C ALA A 102 3.89 11.29 -2.30
N LEU A 103 5.02 10.62 -2.58
CA LEU A 103 6.13 10.47 -1.65
C LEU A 103 6.70 11.83 -1.23
N LEU A 104 6.88 12.74 -2.20
CA LEU A 104 7.37 14.09 -1.92
C LEU A 104 6.40 14.87 -1.03
N VAL A 105 5.09 14.81 -1.32
CA VAL A 105 4.06 15.45 -0.49
C VAL A 105 4.09 14.88 0.93
N GLY A 106 4.15 13.56 1.09
CA GLY A 106 4.24 12.92 2.40
C GLY A 106 5.51 13.33 3.17
N LEU A 107 6.65 13.45 2.48
CA LEU A 107 7.90 13.92 3.06
C LEU A 107 7.80 15.37 3.53
N LEU A 108 7.35 16.29 2.66
CA LEU A 108 7.26 17.70 2.98
C LEU A 108 6.26 17.97 4.12
N VAL A 109 5.08 17.33 4.05
CA VAL A 109 4.08 17.48 5.13
C VAL A 109 4.59 16.87 6.43
N GLY A 110 5.27 15.72 6.40
CA GLY A 110 5.86 15.11 7.58
C GLY A 110 6.97 15.97 8.23
N LEU A 111 7.76 16.66 7.41
CA LEU A 111 8.77 17.63 7.90
C LEU A 111 8.14 18.86 8.50
N TYR A 112 7.09 19.42 7.86
CA TYR A 112 6.47 20.66 8.31
C TYR A 112 5.56 20.46 9.53
N ALA A 113 4.74 19.40 9.52
CA ALA A 113 3.76 19.13 10.58
C ALA A 113 4.39 18.48 11.82
N GLU A 114 5.57 17.87 11.67
CA GLU A 114 6.30 17.18 12.75
C GLU A 114 5.38 16.33 13.64
N PRO A 115 4.69 15.30 13.09
CA PRO A 115 3.69 14.56 13.84
C PRO A 115 4.27 13.73 14.99
N GLY A 116 5.57 13.39 14.95
CA GLY A 116 6.27 12.64 15.99
C GLY A 116 6.94 13.51 17.07
N ALA A 117 6.96 14.84 16.89
CA ALA A 117 7.60 15.73 17.85
C ALA A 117 6.97 15.62 19.24
N GLY A 118 7.81 15.60 20.26
CA GLY A 118 7.39 15.52 21.67
C GLY A 118 7.03 14.13 22.16
N PHE A 119 7.17 13.08 21.34
CA PHE A 119 6.98 11.70 21.81
C PHE A 119 8.14 11.24 22.71
N ASN A 120 9.36 11.67 22.41
CA ASN A 120 10.57 11.48 23.21
C ASN A 120 10.85 10.04 23.61
N VAL A 121 10.73 9.11 22.65
CA VAL A 121 11.02 7.69 22.87
C VAL A 121 12.51 7.48 22.96
N GLU A 122 13.00 6.98 24.11
CA GLU A 122 14.40 6.62 24.28
C GLU A 122 14.70 5.32 23.49
N VAL A 123 15.47 5.45 22.43
CA VAL A 123 15.85 4.35 21.53
C VAL A 123 16.49 3.17 22.29
N ALA A 124 17.30 3.46 23.31
CA ALA A 124 17.95 2.47 24.16
C ALA A 124 16.97 1.55 24.91
N LYS A 125 15.72 1.98 25.07
CA LYS A 125 14.67 1.22 25.77
C LYS A 125 13.78 0.40 24.82
N LEU A 126 13.96 0.55 23.49
CA LEU A 126 13.13 -0.13 22.50
C LEU A 126 13.52 -1.59 22.26
N ASP A 127 14.77 -1.93 22.16
CA ASP A 127 15.38 -3.27 22.15
C ASP A 127 16.89 -3.13 21.92
N PRO A 128 17.76 -3.39 22.92
CA PRO A 128 19.21 -3.28 22.76
C PRO A 128 19.80 -4.17 21.67
N LYS A 129 19.18 -5.34 21.41
CA LYS A 129 19.65 -6.26 20.36
C LYS A 129 19.31 -5.76 18.96
N ALA A 130 18.14 -5.13 18.79
CA ALA A 130 17.77 -4.50 17.52
C ALA A 130 18.72 -3.33 17.19
N ILE A 131 19.11 -2.53 18.19
CA ILE A 131 20.06 -1.42 18.04
C ILE A 131 21.45 -1.92 17.68
N ALA A 132 21.96 -2.97 18.33
CA ALA A 132 23.27 -3.52 18.05
C ALA A 132 23.39 -4.06 16.61
N THR A 133 22.33 -4.67 16.08
CA THR A 133 22.28 -5.18 14.71
C THR A 133 22.33 -4.03 13.68
N TYR A 134 21.70 -2.89 13.97
CA TYR A 134 21.68 -1.73 13.06
C TYR A 134 22.89 -0.80 13.22
N ALA A 135 23.44 -0.64 14.44
CA ALA A 135 24.69 0.10 14.68
C ALA A 135 25.89 -0.54 13.97
N GLY A 136 25.90 -1.86 13.81
CA GLY A 136 26.91 -2.58 13.03
C GLY A 136 26.81 -2.33 11.52
N ALA A 137 25.62 -2.11 10.98
CA ALA A 137 25.37 -1.81 9.57
C ALA A 137 25.60 -0.32 9.22
N ALA A 138 25.58 0.56 10.22
CA ALA A 138 25.77 2.02 10.07
C ALA A 138 27.23 2.46 9.81
N LYS A 139 28.18 1.52 9.68
CA LYS A 139 29.52 1.85 9.23
C LYS A 139 29.44 2.39 7.80
N GLN A 140 29.73 3.67 7.64
CA GLN A 140 29.82 4.48 6.45
C GLN A 140 30.02 3.67 5.15
N MET A 141 28.93 3.23 4.52
CA MET A 141 29.00 2.73 3.16
C MET A 141 29.12 3.95 2.24
N GLY A 142 30.18 4.00 1.46
CA GLY A 142 30.29 4.93 0.35
C GLY A 142 29.15 4.72 -0.66
N VAL A 143 28.86 5.71 -1.49
CA VAL A 143 27.79 5.61 -2.52
C VAL A 143 28.03 4.38 -3.42
N VAL A 144 29.29 4.07 -3.75
CA VAL A 144 29.66 2.91 -4.56
C VAL A 144 29.35 1.60 -3.83
N ASP A 145 29.69 1.53 -2.53
CA ASP A 145 29.41 0.34 -1.69
C ASP A 145 27.91 0.11 -1.57
N PHE A 146 27.13 1.18 -1.43
CA PHE A 146 25.65 1.10 -1.42
C PHE A 146 25.10 0.57 -2.75
N LEU A 147 25.59 1.08 -3.89
CA LEU A 147 25.14 0.60 -5.21
C LEU A 147 25.58 -0.86 -5.46
N MET A 148 26.76 -1.24 -5.01
CA MET A 148 27.23 -2.62 -5.11
C MET A 148 26.47 -3.57 -4.21
N ALA A 149 26.00 -3.10 -3.04
CA ALA A 149 25.18 -3.89 -2.12
C ALA A 149 23.78 -4.21 -2.69
N ILE A 150 23.31 -3.47 -3.72
CA ILE A 150 22.05 -3.78 -4.42
C ILE A 150 22.15 -5.13 -5.13
N ILE A 151 23.33 -5.51 -5.59
CA ILE A 151 23.58 -6.73 -6.36
C ILE A 151 23.88 -7.86 -5.36
N PRO A 152 22.98 -8.84 -5.17
CA PRO A 152 23.22 -9.93 -4.24
C PRO A 152 24.29 -10.90 -4.76
N VAL A 153 24.99 -11.57 -3.86
CA VAL A 153 25.97 -12.62 -4.21
C VAL A 153 25.28 -13.79 -4.95
N THR A 154 24.09 -14.15 -4.51
CA THR A 154 23.20 -15.11 -5.18
C THR A 154 21.74 -14.67 -5.04
N VAL A 155 20.87 -15.18 -5.91
CA VAL A 155 19.42 -14.93 -5.80
C VAL A 155 18.89 -15.35 -4.42
N VAL A 156 19.32 -16.50 -3.93
CA VAL A 156 18.88 -17.03 -2.62
C VAL A 156 19.40 -16.15 -1.48
N ASP A 157 20.58 -15.58 -1.61
CA ASP A 157 21.17 -14.68 -0.61
C ASP A 157 20.31 -13.44 -0.35
N ALA A 158 19.72 -12.86 -1.42
CA ALA A 158 18.80 -11.74 -1.31
C ALA A 158 17.61 -12.05 -0.38
N PHE A 159 17.03 -13.24 -0.51
CA PHE A 159 15.91 -13.68 0.32
C PHE A 159 16.35 -14.10 1.73
N ALA A 160 17.47 -14.82 1.84
CA ALA A 160 17.97 -15.33 3.12
C ALA A 160 18.41 -14.20 4.07
N LYS A 161 19.02 -13.14 3.52
CA LYS A 161 19.37 -11.94 4.29
C LYS A 161 18.19 -11.01 4.55
N GLY A 162 17.09 -11.19 3.78
CA GLY A 162 15.94 -10.29 3.83
C GLY A 162 16.27 -8.90 3.31
N ASP A 163 17.28 -8.79 2.44
CA ASP A 163 17.66 -7.54 1.80
C ASP A 163 16.70 -7.21 0.66
N ILE A 164 15.82 -6.28 0.94
CA ILE A 164 14.71 -5.93 0.07
C ILE A 164 15.19 -5.29 -1.24
N LEU A 165 16.23 -4.48 -1.17
CA LEU A 165 16.74 -3.81 -2.36
C LEU A 165 17.32 -4.83 -3.35
N SER A 166 18.04 -5.81 -2.85
CA SER A 166 18.54 -6.95 -3.65
C SER A 166 17.38 -7.81 -4.17
N VAL A 167 16.32 -8.04 -3.38
CA VAL A 167 15.12 -8.74 -3.86
C VAL A 167 14.44 -7.99 -4.98
N VAL A 168 14.26 -6.65 -4.87
CA VAL A 168 13.69 -5.81 -5.94
C VAL A 168 14.55 -5.88 -7.20
N PHE A 169 15.88 -5.76 -7.06
CA PHE A 169 16.81 -5.88 -8.18
C PHE A 169 16.62 -7.20 -8.93
N VAL A 170 16.67 -8.31 -8.23
CA VAL A 170 16.42 -9.64 -8.81
C VAL A 170 15.05 -9.70 -9.48
N SER A 171 14.02 -9.22 -8.81
CA SER A 171 12.63 -9.25 -9.31
C SER A 171 12.46 -8.49 -10.62
N VAL A 172 13.11 -7.33 -10.76
CA VAL A 172 13.08 -6.53 -12.00
C VAL A 172 13.70 -7.32 -13.15
N PHE A 173 14.87 -7.95 -12.94
CA PHE A 173 15.52 -8.74 -13.98
C PHE A 173 14.65 -9.93 -14.41
N PHE A 174 14.11 -10.68 -13.45
CA PHE A 174 13.23 -11.82 -13.75
C PHE A 174 11.96 -11.38 -14.48
N GLY A 175 11.34 -10.28 -14.06
CA GLY A 175 10.17 -9.70 -14.71
C GLY A 175 10.43 -9.25 -16.15
N VAL A 176 11.56 -8.55 -16.38
CA VAL A 176 11.96 -8.08 -17.72
C VAL A 176 12.23 -9.26 -18.66
N VAL A 177 12.94 -10.29 -18.19
CA VAL A 177 13.17 -11.49 -18.98
C VAL A 177 11.87 -12.22 -19.30
N LEU A 178 10.98 -12.36 -18.32
CA LEU A 178 9.67 -12.98 -18.52
C LEU A 178 8.80 -12.22 -19.53
N ALA A 179 8.81 -10.89 -19.49
CA ALA A 179 8.15 -10.06 -20.50
C ALA A 179 8.74 -10.26 -21.91
N ARG A 180 10.07 -10.39 -22.02
CA ARG A 180 10.78 -10.59 -23.32
C ARG A 180 10.54 -11.95 -23.94
N ILE A 181 10.36 -13.00 -23.14
CA ILE A 181 10.07 -14.37 -23.64
C ILE A 181 8.72 -14.42 -24.37
N GLY A 182 7.80 -13.49 -24.06
CA GLY A 182 6.50 -13.41 -24.73
C GLY A 182 5.64 -14.62 -24.44
N ASP A 183 4.95 -15.15 -25.46
CA ASP A 183 3.97 -16.25 -25.29
C ASP A 183 4.57 -17.54 -24.76
N LYS A 184 5.84 -17.83 -25.06
CA LYS A 184 6.56 -18.99 -24.52
C LYS A 184 6.72 -18.92 -23.00
N GLY A 185 6.69 -17.71 -22.42
CA GLY A 185 6.75 -17.47 -20.98
C GLY A 185 5.41 -17.64 -20.25
N LYS A 186 4.30 -17.91 -20.96
CA LYS A 186 2.96 -18.04 -20.36
C LYS A 186 2.91 -19.01 -19.18
N PRO A 187 3.46 -20.24 -19.24
CA PRO A 187 3.43 -21.17 -18.09
C PRO A 187 4.12 -20.60 -16.84
N VAL A 188 5.23 -19.87 -17.03
CA VAL A 188 5.95 -19.23 -15.91
C VAL A 188 5.15 -18.08 -15.35
N ARG A 189 4.47 -17.29 -16.20
CA ARG A 189 3.57 -16.21 -15.72
C ARG A 189 2.42 -16.75 -14.91
N ASP A 190 1.73 -17.76 -15.44
CA ASP A 190 0.60 -18.40 -14.75
C ASP A 190 1.04 -18.95 -13.37
N LEU A 191 2.26 -19.51 -13.28
CA LEU A 191 2.86 -19.94 -12.02
C LEU A 191 3.14 -18.76 -11.07
N VAL A 192 3.73 -17.70 -11.57
CA VAL A 192 4.03 -16.48 -10.77
C VAL A 192 2.73 -15.83 -10.25
N ASP A 193 1.69 -15.77 -11.09
CA ASP A 193 0.39 -15.23 -10.69
C ASP A 193 -0.30 -16.13 -9.65
N ALA A 194 -0.20 -17.44 -9.79
CA ALA A 194 -0.69 -18.40 -8.79
C ALA A 194 0.10 -18.26 -7.47
N ALA A 195 1.42 -18.16 -7.55
CA ALA A 195 2.29 -17.96 -6.39
C ALA A 195 2.01 -16.61 -5.70
N THR A 196 1.75 -15.55 -6.46
CA THR A 196 1.33 -14.24 -5.92
C THR A 196 0.06 -14.40 -5.08
N LYS A 197 -0.98 -15.05 -5.60
CA LYS A 197 -2.23 -15.32 -4.87
C LYS A 197 -1.99 -16.15 -3.61
N TRP A 198 -1.13 -17.16 -3.71
CA TRP A 198 -0.78 -18.03 -2.58
C TRP A 198 -0.08 -17.25 -1.46
N VAL A 199 0.91 -16.42 -1.79
CA VAL A 199 1.62 -15.59 -0.80
C VAL A 199 0.68 -14.55 -0.16
N PHE A 200 -0.22 -13.94 -0.93
CA PHE A 200 -1.26 -13.08 -0.34
C PHE A 200 -2.22 -13.85 0.58
N GLY A 201 -2.52 -15.12 0.26
CA GLY A 201 -3.27 -16.01 1.16
C GLY A 201 -2.56 -16.20 2.50
N VAL A 202 -1.22 -16.38 2.49
CA VAL A 202 -0.40 -16.47 3.70
C VAL A 202 -0.49 -15.17 4.51
N ILE A 203 -0.39 -13.99 3.86
CA ILE A 203 -0.54 -12.70 4.55
C ILE A 203 -1.92 -12.58 5.19
N ASN A 204 -2.97 -12.91 4.44
CA ASN A 204 -4.33 -12.83 4.98
C ASN A 204 -4.48 -13.71 6.24
N LEU A 205 -3.86 -14.89 6.27
CA LEU A 205 -3.82 -15.74 7.46
C LEU A 205 -3.07 -15.06 8.60
N MET A 206 -1.90 -14.48 8.32
CA MET A 206 -1.11 -13.74 9.32
C MET A 206 -1.86 -12.51 9.84
N MET A 207 -2.64 -11.83 9.00
CA MET A 207 -3.42 -10.66 9.39
C MET A 207 -4.50 -10.97 10.44
N TRP A 208 -4.95 -12.23 10.59
CA TRP A 208 -5.81 -12.63 11.70
C TRP A 208 -5.15 -12.47 13.07
N LEU A 209 -3.84 -12.43 13.13
CA LEU A 209 -3.07 -12.15 14.35
C LEU A 209 -2.83 -10.65 14.56
N ALA A 210 -3.23 -9.79 13.63
CA ALA A 210 -3.05 -8.34 13.75
C ALA A 210 -3.73 -7.73 15.00
N PRO A 211 -4.92 -8.19 15.46
CA PRO A 211 -5.50 -7.71 16.72
C PRO A 211 -4.56 -7.96 17.91
N LEU A 212 -3.94 -9.15 17.99
CA LEU A 212 -3.00 -9.48 19.06
C LEU A 212 -1.74 -8.59 18.98
N GLY A 213 -1.21 -8.40 17.80
CA GLY A 213 -0.07 -7.51 17.56
C GLY A 213 -0.37 -6.06 17.93
N ALA A 214 -1.54 -5.55 17.53
CA ALA A 214 -1.99 -4.19 17.83
C ALA A 214 -2.25 -3.99 19.34
N PHE A 215 -2.88 -4.97 20.00
CA PHE A 215 -3.05 -4.97 21.45
C PHE A 215 -1.71 -4.86 22.17
N GLY A 216 -0.75 -5.76 21.87
CA GLY A 216 0.54 -5.79 22.53
C GLY A 216 1.37 -4.53 22.29
N ALA A 217 1.34 -3.99 21.07
CA ALA A 217 2.04 -2.75 20.73
C ALA A 217 1.43 -1.54 21.44
N MET A 218 0.08 -1.45 21.52
CA MET A 218 -0.59 -0.33 22.15
C MET A 218 -0.48 -0.41 23.69
N ALA A 219 -0.65 -1.60 24.28
CA ALA A 219 -0.46 -1.82 25.70
C ALA A 219 0.97 -1.41 26.13
N PHE A 220 1.99 -1.89 25.40
CA PHE A 220 3.37 -1.49 25.63
C PHE A 220 3.59 0.02 25.53
N THR A 221 3.04 0.64 24.47
CA THR A 221 3.20 2.08 24.23
C THR A 221 2.61 2.90 25.37
N ILE A 222 1.38 2.61 25.77
CA ILE A 222 0.72 3.35 26.86
C ILE A 222 1.35 3.02 28.22
N GLY A 223 1.66 1.74 28.49
CA GLY A 223 2.32 1.33 29.74
C GLY A 223 3.70 1.96 29.93
N ARG A 224 4.43 2.15 28.83
CA ARG A 224 5.79 2.70 28.86
C ARG A 224 5.84 4.21 28.82
N TYR A 225 4.99 4.86 27.98
CA TYR A 225 5.05 6.29 27.69
C TYR A 225 3.87 7.06 28.24
N GLY A 226 2.87 6.39 28.80
CA GLY A 226 1.65 6.99 29.34
C GLY A 226 0.65 7.43 28.26
N LEU A 227 -0.50 7.94 28.68
CA LEU A 227 -1.56 8.44 27.78
C LEU A 227 -1.13 9.64 26.91
N ALA A 228 -0.10 10.39 27.34
CA ALA A 228 0.46 11.49 26.56
C ALA A 228 0.96 11.05 25.17
N SER A 229 1.32 9.77 25.02
CA SER A 229 1.72 9.20 23.74
C SER A 229 0.61 9.16 22.67
N LEU A 230 -0.66 9.24 23.07
CA LEU A 230 -1.79 9.28 22.14
C LEU A 230 -1.86 10.58 21.33
N GLY A 231 -1.35 11.70 21.89
CA GLY A 231 -1.34 12.99 21.20
C GLY A 231 -0.59 12.96 19.86
N PRO A 232 0.71 12.59 19.84
CA PRO A 232 1.48 12.43 18.60
C PRO A 232 0.88 11.39 17.62
N LEU A 233 0.35 10.26 18.12
CA LEU A 233 -0.31 9.27 17.27
C LEU A 233 -1.59 9.83 16.62
N ALA A 234 -2.41 10.55 17.38
CA ALA A 234 -3.60 11.21 16.84
C ALA A 234 -3.22 12.33 15.85
N LYS A 235 -2.13 13.09 16.13
CA LYS A 235 -1.58 14.07 15.21
C LYS A 235 -1.14 13.42 13.90
N LEU A 236 -0.41 12.29 13.96
CA LEU A 236 -0.01 11.55 12.76
C LEU A 236 -1.23 11.12 11.95
N ILE A 237 -2.25 10.51 12.59
CA ILE A 237 -3.48 10.10 11.92
C ILE A 237 -4.15 11.30 11.26
N GLY A 238 -4.38 12.39 12.00
CA GLY A 238 -5.05 13.57 11.50
C GLY A 238 -4.33 14.23 10.34
N VAL A 239 -3.01 14.42 10.45
CA VAL A 239 -2.18 14.99 9.38
C VAL A 239 -2.20 14.06 8.15
N PHE A 240 -2.12 12.75 8.35
CA PHE A 240 -2.15 11.79 7.25
C PHE A 240 -3.50 11.79 6.52
N TYR A 241 -4.62 11.77 7.23
CA TYR A 241 -5.96 11.85 6.64
C TYR A 241 -6.17 13.15 5.88
N LEU A 242 -5.77 14.28 6.48
CA LEU A 242 -5.87 15.60 5.84
C LEU A 242 -5.01 15.66 4.57
N THR A 243 -3.78 15.15 4.63
CA THR A 243 -2.88 15.11 3.45
C THR A 243 -3.49 14.29 2.32
N ASN A 244 -4.03 13.10 2.62
CA ASN A 244 -4.71 12.28 1.61
C ASN A 244 -5.96 12.98 1.04
N LEU A 245 -6.76 13.63 1.88
CA LEU A 245 -7.94 14.39 1.44
C LEU A 245 -7.55 15.55 0.52
N VAL A 246 -6.53 16.32 0.90
CA VAL A 246 -6.03 17.45 0.07
C VAL A 246 -5.47 16.91 -1.26
N PHE A 247 -4.69 15.83 -1.23
CA PHE A 247 -4.17 15.19 -2.43
C PHE A 247 -5.30 14.69 -3.33
N LEU A 248 -6.32 14.04 -2.76
CA LEU A 248 -7.51 13.58 -3.47
C LEU A 248 -8.23 14.72 -4.20
N VAL A 249 -8.51 15.81 -3.47
CA VAL A 249 -9.30 16.92 -4.03
C VAL A 249 -8.48 17.75 -5.01
N VAL A 250 -7.24 18.07 -4.65
CA VAL A 250 -6.40 18.96 -5.46
C VAL A 250 -5.75 18.21 -6.61
N VAL A 251 -5.00 17.15 -6.33
CA VAL A 251 -4.19 16.50 -7.37
C VAL A 251 -5.06 15.66 -8.30
N PHE A 252 -5.90 14.77 -7.77
CA PHE A 252 -6.80 13.98 -8.60
C PHE A 252 -7.89 14.84 -9.25
N GLY A 253 -8.35 15.88 -8.53
CA GLY A 253 -9.26 16.86 -9.09
C GLY A 253 -8.69 17.60 -10.30
N LEU A 254 -7.44 18.09 -10.22
CA LEU A 254 -6.73 18.73 -11.32
C LEU A 254 -6.49 17.77 -12.49
N ILE A 255 -6.12 16.51 -12.23
CA ILE A 255 -5.93 15.51 -13.27
C ILE A 255 -7.24 15.25 -14.01
N ALA A 256 -8.35 15.06 -13.30
CA ALA A 256 -9.67 14.87 -13.91
C ALA A 256 -10.11 16.11 -14.73
N TRP A 257 -9.93 17.30 -14.17
CA TRP A 257 -10.25 18.56 -14.84
C TRP A 257 -9.42 18.73 -16.13
N ALA A 258 -8.11 18.51 -16.07
CA ALA A 258 -7.23 18.56 -17.24
C ALA A 258 -7.60 17.48 -18.29
N SER A 259 -8.20 16.38 -17.86
CA SER A 259 -8.70 15.32 -18.74
C SER A 259 -10.12 15.59 -19.27
N GLY A 260 -10.76 16.70 -18.84
CA GLY A 260 -12.04 17.17 -19.38
C GLY A 260 -13.28 16.61 -18.69
N PHE A 261 -13.19 16.04 -17.48
CA PHE A 261 -14.36 15.54 -16.76
C PHE A 261 -14.38 15.94 -15.27
N SER A 262 -15.57 15.88 -14.68
CA SER A 262 -15.78 16.27 -13.27
C SER A 262 -15.35 15.15 -12.33
N PHE A 263 -14.35 15.42 -11.48
CA PHE A 263 -13.91 14.49 -10.46
C PHE A 263 -14.99 14.16 -9.42
N ALA A 264 -15.80 15.15 -9.03
CA ALA A 264 -16.89 14.92 -8.09
C ALA A 264 -17.95 13.96 -8.65
N LYS A 265 -18.32 14.10 -9.94
CA LYS A 265 -19.23 13.14 -10.59
C LYS A 265 -18.62 11.77 -10.70
N PHE A 266 -17.32 11.67 -10.97
CA PHE A 266 -16.59 10.40 -10.99
C PHE A 266 -16.61 9.72 -9.61
N LEU A 267 -16.35 10.43 -8.51
CA LEU A 267 -16.44 9.87 -7.16
C LEU A 267 -17.84 9.37 -6.82
N LEU A 268 -18.88 10.15 -7.20
CA LEU A 268 -20.27 9.72 -7.01
C LEU A 268 -20.60 8.48 -7.83
N TYR A 269 -20.04 8.34 -9.02
CA TYR A 269 -20.24 7.19 -9.89
C TYR A 269 -19.63 5.91 -9.30
N ILE A 270 -18.44 5.99 -8.69
CA ILE A 270 -17.74 4.84 -8.06
C ILE A 270 -18.00 4.73 -6.55
N LYS A 271 -19.03 5.40 -6.01
CA LYS A 271 -19.30 5.44 -4.55
C LYS A 271 -19.46 4.07 -3.90
N GLU A 272 -19.98 3.08 -4.63
CA GLU A 272 -20.20 1.73 -4.11
C GLU A 272 -18.86 1.04 -3.86
N GLU A 273 -17.91 1.16 -4.80
CA GLU A 273 -16.55 0.67 -4.67
C GLU A 273 -15.81 1.40 -3.53
N ILE A 274 -16.02 2.72 -3.41
CA ILE A 274 -15.48 3.50 -2.28
C ILE A 274 -15.98 2.93 -0.94
N LEU A 275 -17.26 2.64 -0.82
CA LEU A 275 -17.84 2.06 0.41
C LEU A 275 -17.32 0.65 0.70
N ILE A 276 -17.16 -0.19 -0.34
CA ILE A 276 -16.59 -1.54 -0.20
C ILE A 276 -15.15 -1.45 0.31
N VAL A 277 -14.33 -0.60 -0.31
CA VAL A 277 -12.92 -0.43 0.06
C VAL A 277 -12.78 0.23 1.44
N PHE A 278 -13.64 1.18 1.76
CA PHE A 278 -13.70 1.78 3.10
C PHE A 278 -13.96 0.72 4.18
N GLY A 279 -14.95 -0.14 3.97
CA GLY A 279 -15.31 -1.19 4.93
C GLY A 279 -14.25 -2.29 5.06
N THR A 280 -13.62 -2.67 3.95
CA THR A 280 -12.61 -3.75 3.93
C THR A 280 -11.19 -3.25 4.22
N SER A 281 -10.92 -1.96 4.05
CA SER A 281 -9.58 -1.34 4.04
C SER A 281 -8.62 -2.02 3.05
N SER A 282 -9.16 -2.58 1.97
CA SER A 282 -8.40 -3.24 0.90
C SER A 282 -8.89 -2.75 -0.45
N SER A 283 -7.99 -2.16 -1.24
CA SER A 283 -8.31 -1.70 -2.59
C SER A 283 -8.70 -2.84 -3.52
N ASP A 284 -8.17 -4.04 -3.30
CA ASP A 284 -8.46 -5.22 -4.12
C ASP A 284 -9.93 -5.62 -4.10
N SER A 285 -10.63 -5.35 -2.98
CA SER A 285 -12.06 -5.66 -2.84
C SER A 285 -12.96 -4.86 -3.80
N GLY A 286 -12.52 -3.67 -4.21
CA GLY A 286 -13.23 -2.83 -5.18
C GLY A 286 -12.86 -3.09 -6.64
N LEU A 287 -11.79 -3.89 -6.91
CA LEU A 287 -11.22 -4.05 -8.25
C LEU A 287 -12.23 -4.52 -9.31
N PRO A 288 -13.01 -5.60 -9.12
CA PRO A 288 -13.92 -6.07 -10.16
C PRO A 288 -15.01 -5.06 -10.51
N GLY A 289 -15.61 -4.44 -9.49
CA GLY A 289 -16.64 -3.40 -9.67
C GLY A 289 -16.07 -2.16 -10.38
N LEU A 290 -14.88 -1.73 -9.98
CA LEU A 290 -14.19 -0.61 -10.59
C LEU A 290 -13.89 -0.87 -12.06
N MET A 291 -13.39 -2.07 -12.42
CA MET A 291 -13.12 -2.45 -13.82
C MET A 291 -14.39 -2.38 -14.66
N ALA A 292 -15.48 -2.97 -14.20
CA ALA A 292 -16.76 -2.95 -14.92
C ALA A 292 -17.29 -1.52 -15.11
N LYS A 293 -17.24 -0.69 -14.08
CA LYS A 293 -17.69 0.71 -14.14
C LYS A 293 -16.83 1.57 -15.07
N VAL A 294 -15.50 1.38 -15.04
CA VAL A 294 -14.58 2.14 -15.91
C VAL A 294 -14.74 1.72 -17.38
N GLU A 295 -14.96 0.43 -17.67
CA GLU A 295 -15.30 -0.03 -19.02
C GLU A 295 -16.62 0.59 -19.49
N TYR A 296 -17.62 0.62 -18.62
CA TYR A 296 -18.91 1.24 -18.94
C TYR A 296 -18.82 2.76 -19.18
N LEU A 297 -17.86 3.45 -18.56
CA LEU A 297 -17.56 4.86 -18.83
C LEU A 297 -17.07 5.14 -20.26
N GLY A 298 -16.88 4.12 -21.09
CA GLY A 298 -16.39 4.30 -22.45
C GLY A 298 -14.89 4.09 -22.64
N VAL A 299 -14.20 3.58 -21.62
CA VAL A 299 -12.80 3.12 -21.75
C VAL A 299 -12.79 1.77 -22.44
N SER A 300 -11.94 1.58 -23.47
CA SER A 300 -11.85 0.30 -24.16
C SER A 300 -11.46 -0.84 -23.21
N LYS A 301 -12.02 -2.04 -23.44
CA LYS A 301 -11.79 -3.22 -22.59
C LYS A 301 -10.32 -3.59 -22.46
N SER A 302 -9.55 -3.40 -23.55
CA SER A 302 -8.09 -3.65 -23.54
C SER A 302 -7.35 -2.71 -22.62
N VAL A 303 -7.72 -1.43 -22.56
CA VAL A 303 -7.14 -0.43 -21.67
C VAL A 303 -7.52 -0.71 -20.22
N VAL A 304 -8.80 -1.00 -19.96
CA VAL A 304 -9.26 -1.37 -18.61
C VAL A 304 -8.50 -2.58 -18.08
N GLY A 305 -8.41 -3.64 -18.88
CA GLY A 305 -7.72 -4.88 -18.49
C GLY A 305 -6.22 -4.72 -18.26
N LEU A 306 -5.58 -3.72 -18.88
CA LEU A 306 -4.17 -3.41 -18.67
C LEU A 306 -3.97 -2.42 -17.53
N ILE A 307 -4.66 -1.26 -17.56
CA ILE A 307 -4.37 -0.13 -16.69
C ILE A 307 -4.85 -0.38 -15.27
N VAL A 308 -6.08 -0.87 -15.08
CA VAL A 308 -6.64 -0.99 -13.74
C VAL A 308 -5.85 -2.01 -12.89
N PRO A 309 -5.60 -3.26 -13.32
CA PRO A 309 -4.78 -4.19 -12.55
C PRO A 309 -3.34 -3.73 -12.35
N THR A 310 -2.71 -3.15 -13.38
CA THR A 310 -1.33 -2.64 -13.29
C THR A 310 -1.22 -1.50 -12.28
N SER A 311 -2.25 -0.65 -12.19
CA SER A 311 -2.29 0.46 -11.24
C SER A 311 -2.27 0.01 -9.79
N TYR A 312 -2.82 -1.16 -9.47
CA TYR A 312 -2.82 -1.70 -8.11
C TYR A 312 -1.41 -2.02 -7.60
N ILE A 313 -0.48 -2.26 -8.50
CA ILE A 313 0.93 -2.53 -8.18
C ILE A 313 1.74 -1.23 -8.19
N PHE A 314 1.55 -0.39 -9.22
CA PHE A 314 2.42 0.75 -9.49
C PHE A 314 1.85 2.10 -9.03
N ASN A 315 0.53 2.26 -8.92
CA ASN A 315 -0.12 3.51 -8.51
C ASN A 315 -0.46 3.51 -7.01
N THR A 316 0.55 3.43 -6.17
CA THR A 316 0.42 3.30 -4.71
C THR A 316 0.46 4.66 -4.01
N VAL A 317 -0.39 5.61 -4.44
CA VAL A 317 -0.39 7.03 -3.98
C VAL A 317 -0.56 7.15 -2.47
N GLY A 318 -1.61 6.54 -1.92
CA GLY A 318 -1.88 6.61 -0.48
C GLY A 318 -0.80 5.94 0.35
N SER A 319 -0.26 4.81 -0.16
CA SER A 319 0.88 4.13 0.48
C SER A 319 2.16 4.95 0.41
N SER A 320 2.37 5.69 -0.68
CA SER A 320 3.52 6.58 -0.85
C SER A 320 3.52 7.73 0.16
N ILE A 321 2.39 8.42 0.34
CA ILE A 321 2.24 9.47 1.37
C ILE A 321 2.51 8.88 2.76
N TYR A 322 1.98 7.69 3.04
CA TYR A 322 2.19 7.00 4.31
C TYR A 322 3.67 6.72 4.58
N MET A 323 4.39 6.17 3.60
CA MET A 323 5.76 5.69 3.80
C MET A 323 6.70 6.78 4.26
N THR A 324 6.70 7.93 3.60
CA THR A 324 7.58 9.05 3.94
C THR A 324 7.15 9.74 5.23
N MET A 325 5.84 9.97 5.42
CA MET A 325 5.32 10.60 6.63
C MET A 325 5.55 9.73 7.88
N ALA A 326 5.33 8.42 7.76
CA ALA A 326 5.53 7.48 8.87
C ALA A 326 7.01 7.25 9.18
N ALA A 327 7.91 7.27 8.17
CA ALA A 327 9.36 7.23 8.39
C ALA A 327 9.82 8.45 9.20
N LEU A 328 9.36 9.64 8.82
CA LEU A 328 9.65 10.86 9.56
C LEU A 328 9.06 10.85 10.96
N PHE A 329 7.84 10.34 11.12
CA PHE A 329 7.25 10.17 12.44
C PHE A 329 8.13 9.33 13.36
N VAL A 330 8.64 8.19 12.88
CA VAL A 330 9.54 7.33 13.68
C VAL A 330 10.80 8.08 14.06
N ALA A 331 11.43 8.79 13.10
CA ALA A 331 12.63 9.58 13.37
C ALA A 331 12.37 10.67 14.42
N GLN A 332 11.29 11.43 14.26
CA GLN A 332 10.89 12.51 15.19
C GLN A 332 10.54 11.94 16.59
N ALA A 333 9.78 10.84 16.63
CA ALA A 333 9.37 10.22 17.90
C ALA A 333 10.56 9.67 18.70
N THR A 334 11.64 9.28 18.02
CA THR A 334 12.87 8.76 18.63
C THR A 334 13.96 9.83 18.77
N ASN A 335 13.63 11.10 18.54
CA ASN A 335 14.58 12.21 18.56
C ASN A 335 15.83 11.96 17.69
N THR A 336 15.65 11.32 16.55
CA THR A 336 16.71 11.03 15.57
C THR A 336 16.74 12.17 14.55
N PRO A 337 17.71 13.11 14.63
CA PRO A 337 17.83 14.18 13.65
C PRO A 337 18.27 13.59 12.31
N LEU A 338 17.57 13.96 11.24
CA LEU A 338 17.89 13.50 9.89
C LEU A 338 18.62 14.59 9.12
N THR A 339 19.73 14.22 8.51
CA THR A 339 20.46 15.07 7.56
C THR A 339 19.78 15.08 6.18
N THR A 340 20.05 16.09 5.37
CA THR A 340 19.54 16.14 3.99
C THR A 340 19.89 14.90 3.17
N PRO A 341 21.11 14.32 3.22
CA PRO A 341 21.43 13.06 2.53
C PRO A 341 20.55 11.90 2.99
N GLU A 342 20.22 11.80 4.28
CA GLU A 342 19.34 10.73 4.82
C GLU A 342 17.90 10.91 4.37
N LEU A 343 17.40 12.15 4.31
CA LEU A 343 16.06 12.43 3.75
C LEU A 343 15.99 12.04 2.27
N VAL A 344 17.03 12.34 1.50
CA VAL A 344 17.15 11.93 0.10
C VAL A 344 17.21 10.40 -0.01
N ALA A 345 17.95 9.73 0.88
CA ALA A 345 18.03 8.27 0.91
C ALA A 345 16.68 7.64 1.23
N ILE A 346 15.94 8.13 2.25
CA ILE A 346 14.58 7.67 2.57
C ILE A 346 13.67 7.83 1.34
N PHE A 347 13.71 8.98 0.69
CA PHE A 347 12.90 9.26 -0.48
C PHE A 347 13.24 8.33 -1.64
N ALA A 348 14.52 8.17 -1.98
CA ALA A 348 14.98 7.32 -3.07
C ALA A 348 14.62 5.84 -2.83
N VAL A 349 14.82 5.36 -1.62
CA VAL A 349 14.44 3.99 -1.23
C VAL A 349 12.93 3.81 -1.28
N ALA A 350 12.16 4.79 -0.77
CA ALA A 350 10.71 4.74 -0.78
C ALA A 350 10.12 4.69 -2.21
N ILE A 351 10.77 5.32 -3.19
CA ILE A 351 10.37 5.21 -4.61
C ILE A 351 10.35 3.73 -5.06
N LEU A 352 11.34 2.95 -4.66
CA LEU A 352 11.45 1.54 -5.04
C LEU A 352 10.52 0.66 -4.18
N THR A 353 10.60 0.80 -2.86
CA THR A 353 9.86 -0.06 -1.91
C THR A 353 8.35 0.20 -1.94
N SER A 354 7.91 1.41 -2.32
CA SER A 354 6.47 1.71 -2.47
C SER A 354 5.79 0.83 -3.51
N LYS A 355 6.52 0.31 -4.49
CA LYS A 355 5.97 -0.58 -5.54
C LYS A 355 5.66 -1.99 -5.01
N GLY A 356 6.26 -2.39 -3.89
CA GLY A 356 5.87 -3.60 -3.15
C GLY A 356 4.70 -3.41 -2.19
N ALA A 357 4.24 -2.17 -2.01
CA ALA A 357 3.13 -1.81 -1.11
C ALA A 357 1.77 -1.96 -1.81
N SER A 358 1.49 -3.16 -2.36
CA SER A 358 0.23 -3.45 -3.06
C SER A 358 -1.02 -3.25 -2.18
N GLY A 359 -2.20 -3.24 -2.80
CA GLY A 359 -3.49 -2.88 -2.19
C GLY A 359 -3.99 -3.73 -1.00
N VAL A 360 -3.16 -4.62 -0.47
CA VAL A 360 -3.48 -5.49 0.66
C VAL A 360 -3.15 -4.81 1.98
N THR A 361 -4.03 -4.98 2.97
CA THR A 361 -3.80 -4.48 4.33
C THR A 361 -2.49 -5.01 4.91
N GLY A 362 -1.66 -4.10 5.43
CA GLY A 362 -0.34 -4.42 5.98
C GLY A 362 0.83 -4.33 5.00
N ALA A 363 0.61 -4.40 3.68
CA ALA A 363 1.70 -4.35 2.70
C ALA A 363 2.50 -3.03 2.77
N SER A 364 1.83 -1.90 2.96
CA SER A 364 2.50 -0.60 3.12
C SER A 364 3.31 -0.49 4.41
N PHE A 365 2.82 -1.11 5.51
CA PHE A 365 3.57 -1.20 6.77
C PHE A 365 4.85 -2.01 6.56
N ILE A 366 4.76 -3.10 5.83
CA ILE A 366 5.87 -3.94 5.43
C ILE A 366 6.90 -3.16 4.60
N ALA A 367 6.42 -2.44 3.58
CA ALA A 367 7.28 -1.61 2.73
C ALA A 367 7.97 -0.49 3.54
N LEU A 368 7.29 0.07 4.54
CA LEU A 368 7.88 1.04 5.46
C LEU A 368 8.99 0.40 6.32
N VAL A 369 8.74 -0.77 6.92
CA VAL A 369 9.78 -1.52 7.65
C VAL A 369 11.01 -1.74 6.76
N ALA A 370 10.77 -2.06 5.51
CA ALA A 370 11.79 -2.21 4.48
C ALA A 370 12.58 -0.94 4.23
N THR A 371 11.88 0.18 4.08
CA THR A 371 12.49 1.49 3.85
C THR A 371 13.38 1.88 5.02
N LEU A 372 12.90 1.71 6.25
CA LEU A 372 13.68 2.02 7.45
C LEU A 372 14.89 1.11 7.65
N ALA A 373 14.82 -0.15 7.19
CA ALA A 373 15.94 -1.07 7.29
C ALA A 373 17.17 -0.64 6.46
N ILE A 374 16.96 0.18 5.43
CA ILE A 374 18.03 0.68 4.55
C ILE A 374 18.62 2.01 5.06
N VAL A 375 17.90 2.71 5.93
CA VAL A 375 18.37 3.96 6.57
C VAL A 375 18.69 3.68 8.03
N PRO A 376 19.94 3.31 8.35
CA PRO A 376 20.30 2.73 9.66
C PRO A 376 20.12 3.69 10.84
N THR A 377 20.06 4.99 10.57
CA THR A 377 19.89 6.02 11.60
C THR A 377 18.52 5.98 12.25
N ILE A 378 17.47 5.52 11.52
CA ILE A 378 16.12 5.42 12.07
C ILE A 378 15.92 4.04 12.70
N PRO A 379 15.62 3.95 13.99
CA PRO A 379 15.45 2.66 14.66
C PRO A 379 14.18 1.96 14.18
N VAL A 380 14.32 0.83 13.48
CA VAL A 380 13.17 0.03 13.00
C VAL A 380 12.27 -0.43 14.16
N ALA A 381 12.83 -0.55 15.38
CA ALA A 381 12.03 -0.83 16.58
C ALA A 381 10.94 0.23 16.84
N GLY A 382 11.13 1.48 16.38
CA GLY A 382 10.13 2.53 16.45
C GLY A 382 8.86 2.23 15.63
N MET A 383 8.90 1.26 14.73
CA MET A 383 7.71 0.76 14.02
C MET A 383 6.63 0.19 14.96
N GLY A 384 7.04 -0.27 16.16
CA GLY A 384 6.10 -0.67 17.19
C GLY A 384 5.13 0.44 17.60
N LEU A 385 5.54 1.71 17.52
CA LEU A 385 4.69 2.87 17.83
C LEU A 385 3.53 3.03 16.84
N ILE A 386 3.77 2.68 15.57
CA ILE A 386 2.80 2.85 14.48
C ILE A 386 1.91 1.61 14.34
N LEU A 387 2.38 0.43 14.74
CA LEU A 387 1.66 -0.83 14.54
C LEU A 387 0.21 -0.78 15.04
N GLY A 388 -0.01 -0.18 16.24
CA GLY A 388 -1.34 -0.05 16.83
C GLY A 388 -2.32 0.78 16.00
N ILE A 389 -1.83 1.78 15.26
CA ILE A 389 -2.66 2.68 14.46
C ILE A 389 -2.64 2.35 12.96
N ASP A 390 -1.77 1.43 12.51
CA ASP A 390 -1.61 1.14 11.07
C ASP A 390 -2.93 0.72 10.41
N ARG A 391 -3.78 0.01 11.14
CA ARG A 391 -5.10 -0.38 10.63
C ARG A 391 -5.99 0.83 10.34
N ILE A 392 -5.97 1.85 11.19
CA ILE A 392 -6.72 3.10 10.98
C ILE A 392 -6.16 3.81 9.74
N MET A 393 -4.83 3.86 9.62
CA MET A 393 -4.15 4.49 8.48
C MET A 393 -4.30 3.70 7.17
N SER A 394 -4.69 2.40 7.21
CA SER A 394 -4.88 1.60 6.01
C SER A 394 -6.09 2.01 5.18
N VAL A 395 -7.13 2.56 5.80
CA VAL A 395 -8.36 2.99 5.11
C VAL A 395 -8.09 4.05 4.04
N PRO A 396 -7.51 5.23 4.36
CA PRO A 396 -7.23 6.23 3.33
C PRO A 396 -6.20 5.76 2.30
N ARG A 397 -5.23 4.92 2.69
CA ARG A 397 -4.28 4.32 1.73
C ARG A 397 -5.02 3.51 0.66
N ALA A 398 -5.90 2.61 1.08
CA ALA A 398 -6.68 1.76 0.17
C ALA A 398 -7.60 2.58 -0.73
N LEU A 399 -8.28 3.59 -0.18
CA LEU A 399 -9.16 4.48 -0.95
C LEU A 399 -8.38 5.27 -2.00
N MET A 400 -7.25 5.89 -1.63
CA MET A 400 -6.42 6.66 -2.55
C MET A 400 -5.87 5.80 -3.69
N ASN A 401 -5.41 4.59 -3.39
CA ASN A 401 -4.90 3.66 -4.39
C ASN A 401 -6.02 3.23 -5.36
N MET A 402 -7.21 2.88 -4.86
CA MET A 402 -8.35 2.47 -5.68
C MET A 402 -8.90 3.62 -6.54
N ILE A 403 -9.11 4.80 -5.95
CA ILE A 403 -9.61 5.97 -6.69
C ILE A 403 -8.59 6.39 -7.75
N GLY A 404 -7.30 6.38 -7.42
CA GLY A 404 -6.22 6.67 -8.36
C GLY A 404 -6.16 5.67 -9.51
N ALA A 405 -6.43 4.38 -9.25
CA ALA A 405 -6.54 3.34 -10.29
C ALA A 405 -7.71 3.61 -11.25
N GLY A 406 -8.88 3.92 -10.67
CA GLY A 406 -10.07 4.25 -11.46
C GLY A 406 -9.93 5.52 -12.28
N LEU A 407 -9.23 6.54 -11.75
CA LEU A 407 -8.95 7.80 -12.44
C LEU A 407 -7.95 7.61 -13.58
N ALA A 408 -6.93 6.78 -13.38
CA ALA A 408 -5.88 6.56 -14.38
C ALA A 408 -6.42 5.98 -15.70
N ALA A 409 -7.42 5.12 -15.64
CA ALA A 409 -7.92 4.44 -16.84
C ALA A 409 -8.56 5.40 -17.87
N PRO A 410 -9.52 6.26 -17.56
CA PRO A 410 -10.04 7.23 -18.52
C PRO A 410 -9.00 8.28 -18.95
N VAL A 411 -8.10 8.69 -18.05
CA VAL A 411 -7.00 9.63 -18.36
C VAL A 411 -6.06 9.03 -19.41
N LEU A 412 -5.60 7.82 -19.19
CA LEU A 412 -4.68 7.13 -20.10
C LEU A 412 -5.36 6.66 -21.40
N ALA A 413 -6.64 6.29 -21.32
CA ALA A 413 -7.45 5.98 -22.50
C ALA A 413 -7.61 7.21 -23.40
N LYS A 414 -7.82 8.39 -22.82
CA LYS A 414 -7.88 9.65 -23.58
C LYS A 414 -6.56 9.94 -24.31
N ILE A 415 -5.42 9.81 -23.60
CA ILE A 415 -4.09 10.00 -24.19
C ILE A 415 -3.84 8.99 -25.32
N ALA A 416 -4.37 7.79 -25.21
CA ALA A 416 -4.20 6.71 -26.20
C ALA A 416 -5.21 6.78 -27.37
N GLY A 417 -6.23 7.63 -27.30
CA GLY A 417 -7.35 7.67 -28.27
C GLY A 417 -8.28 6.44 -28.16
N GLU A 418 -8.42 5.88 -26.96
CA GLU A 418 -9.20 4.68 -26.64
C GLU A 418 -10.37 5.00 -25.67
N LEU A 419 -10.77 6.28 -25.58
CA LEU A 419 -11.88 6.76 -24.76
C LEU A 419 -13.03 7.26 -25.63
N ASP A 420 -14.24 6.78 -25.37
CA ASP A 420 -15.47 7.38 -25.85
C ASP A 420 -15.87 8.55 -24.94
N GLU A 421 -15.43 9.77 -25.30
CA GLU A 421 -15.65 10.96 -24.48
C GLU A 421 -17.14 11.30 -24.33
N GLN A 422 -17.95 11.07 -25.39
CA GLN A 422 -19.40 11.35 -25.34
C GLN A 422 -20.06 10.43 -24.29
N LYS A 423 -19.74 9.14 -24.33
CA LYS A 423 -20.27 8.16 -23.39
C LYS A 423 -19.82 8.46 -21.96
N LEU A 424 -18.55 8.88 -21.77
CA LEU A 424 -18.03 9.30 -20.47
C LEU A 424 -18.92 10.39 -19.87
N HIS A 425 -19.22 11.45 -20.64
CA HIS A 425 -20.04 12.56 -20.17
C HIS A 425 -21.48 12.12 -19.91
N ASP A 426 -22.10 11.35 -20.80
CA ASP A 426 -23.49 10.90 -20.64
C ASP A 426 -23.68 10.03 -19.41
N VAL A 427 -22.70 9.16 -19.08
CA VAL A 427 -22.72 8.33 -17.86
C VAL A 427 -22.50 9.18 -16.62
N LEU A 428 -21.49 10.07 -16.62
CA LEU A 428 -21.20 10.91 -15.45
C LEU A 428 -22.30 11.95 -15.19
N ASP A 429 -23.02 12.38 -16.23
CA ASP A 429 -24.18 13.28 -16.12
C ASP A 429 -25.46 12.56 -15.72
N GLY A 430 -25.43 11.22 -15.60
CA GLY A 430 -26.57 10.41 -15.20
C GLY A 430 -27.62 10.22 -16.30
N LYS A 431 -27.32 10.59 -17.56
CA LYS A 431 -28.21 10.35 -18.70
C LYS A 431 -28.32 8.88 -19.05
N VAL A 432 -27.26 8.12 -18.83
CA VAL A 432 -27.22 6.66 -19.00
C VAL A 432 -26.84 6.04 -17.66
N LYS A 433 -27.68 5.14 -17.14
CA LYS A 433 -27.45 4.47 -15.88
C LYS A 433 -26.65 3.20 -16.10
N PHE A 434 -25.63 2.98 -15.27
CA PHE A 434 -24.95 1.70 -15.15
C PHE A 434 -25.95 0.68 -14.58
N GLU A 435 -26.42 -0.22 -15.41
CA GLU A 435 -27.07 -1.41 -14.91
C GLU A 435 -25.97 -2.39 -14.49
N SER A 436 -25.92 -2.71 -13.18
CA SER A 436 -24.92 -3.66 -12.68
C SER A 436 -24.88 -4.87 -13.59
N TYR A 437 -23.71 -5.20 -14.12
CA TYR A 437 -23.48 -6.42 -14.89
C TYR A 437 -23.85 -7.61 -13.99
N ARG A 438 -25.10 -8.04 -14.05
CA ARG A 438 -25.51 -9.33 -13.54
C ARG A 438 -24.90 -10.33 -14.50
N ALA A 439 -23.74 -10.89 -14.08
CA ALA A 439 -23.11 -11.96 -14.79
C ALA A 439 -24.17 -13.03 -15.06
N GLY A 440 -24.55 -13.20 -16.34
CA GLY A 440 -25.32 -14.32 -16.80
C GLY A 440 -24.48 -15.60 -16.72
#